data_bb522c5d2282e22de45a867eb2c32849
#
_entry.id   bb522c5d2282e22de45a867eb2c32849
#
_cell.length_a   1.000
_cell.length_b   1.000
_cell.length_c   1.000
_cell.angle_alpha   90.00
_cell.angle_beta   90.00
_cell.angle_gamma   90.00
#
_symmetry.space_group_name_H-M   'P 1'
#
loop_
_entity.id
_entity.type
_entity.pdbx_description
1 polymer ?
#
loop_
_entity_poly.entity_id
_entity_poly.type
_entity_poly.pdbx_seq_one_letter_code
_entity_poly.pdbx_strand_id
1 'polypeptide(L)'
;MPLAIGGILIIALLGIPLSPGTGQTSTGKPDGDSVDQPPDGEQSVAPSIELIVNVSLTAEQFTRLGQLNRAFMMKYPHIQVKLMNQAYGNEAYSLWLEQSRQGTAADIMLLPSAWIRPFAMQGYLKPVDSLLTGDALSDQMPGLIEPLKWNGYVWGMPKDYNPYLVFWNSQLLAEAGMSAPPDNWRSFEETALKLMERKPEAKLVNLAQGDLLQLLVWLRTFDPPGSPNGDSLLKPGAAVIEQLNWLQLAQPQLSKVGAQGGGYLLSDAISRNELLAAVMPWSEYLELTESVKNRLEINREAIVSPWLNGRSFAVSARSEAEDEALLWIQEMTDSLAQQQFYDESGVLPSRASLYGLGNAYQSDQSIVPPSWWVTIMNDMTYVESAASIDTNWPIRWREWQSQWEVHIDGAPQFFAFGDYIAKSK
;
A
#
# COMPACT_ATOMS: atom_id res chain seq x y z
N MET A 1 20.89 41.75 -25.62
CA MET A 1 21.96 41.00 -26.36
C MET A 1 21.62 39.52 -26.26
N PRO A 2 21.21 38.88 -27.35
CA PRO A 2 20.95 37.44 -27.37
C PRO A 2 22.16 36.70 -27.89
N LEU A 3 22.52 35.62 -27.24
CA LEU A 3 23.50 34.65 -27.77
C LEU A 3 22.77 33.38 -28.18
N ALA A 4 22.77 33.15 -29.47
CA ALA A 4 22.34 31.90 -30.10
C ALA A 4 23.46 30.86 -29.99
N ILE A 5 23.08 29.61 -29.67
CA ILE A 5 23.97 28.46 -29.84
C ILE A 5 23.26 27.45 -30.73
N GLY A 6 23.91 27.16 -31.85
CA GLY A 6 23.41 26.38 -32.95
C GLY A 6 23.43 24.87 -32.68
N GLY A 7 22.43 24.21 -33.24
CA GLY A 7 22.34 22.76 -33.29
C GLY A 7 23.24 22.14 -34.36
N ILE A 8 23.87 21.03 -34.03
CA ILE A 8 24.58 20.18 -34.99
C ILE A 8 23.67 18.97 -35.29
N LEU A 9 23.22 18.91 -36.53
CA LEU A 9 22.48 17.80 -37.08
C LEU A 9 23.50 16.81 -37.70
N ILE A 10 23.62 15.60 -37.14
CA ILE A 10 24.42 14.53 -37.77
C ILE A 10 23.50 13.59 -38.52
N ILE A 11 23.59 13.63 -39.86
CA ILE A 11 22.95 12.68 -40.75
C ILE A 11 23.95 11.54 -41.01
N ALA A 12 23.61 10.32 -40.58
CA ALA A 12 24.32 9.12 -40.90
C ALA A 12 23.68 8.46 -42.13
N LEU A 13 24.39 8.48 -43.25
CA LEU A 13 24.07 7.80 -44.48
C LEU A 13 24.43 6.30 -44.36
N LEU A 14 23.45 5.42 -44.50
CA LEU A 14 23.62 3.98 -44.60
C LEU A 14 24.02 3.63 -46.05
N GLY A 15 25.20 3.10 -46.22
CA GLY A 15 25.65 2.52 -47.45
C GLY A 15 25.21 1.04 -47.58
N ILE A 16 24.49 0.73 -48.65
CA ILE A 16 24.14 -0.63 -49.04
C ILE A 16 25.19 -1.12 -50.05
N PRO A 17 25.84 -2.27 -49.86
CA PRO A 17 26.65 -2.89 -50.95
C PRO A 17 25.78 -3.79 -51.84
N LEU A 18 25.71 -3.47 -53.10
CA LEU A 18 25.22 -4.32 -54.18
C LEU A 18 26.35 -5.26 -54.60
N SER A 19 26.11 -6.58 -54.60
CA SER A 19 26.98 -7.57 -55.23
C SER A 19 26.36 -8.06 -56.55
N PRO A 20 27.13 -8.14 -57.63
CA PRO A 20 26.64 -8.70 -58.90
C PRO A 20 26.88 -10.20 -58.96
N GLY A 21 25.87 -10.92 -59.43
CA GLY A 21 25.94 -12.32 -59.67
C GLY A 21 26.67 -12.63 -61.04
N THR A 22 27.43 -13.72 -61.06
CA THR A 22 27.84 -14.39 -62.30
C THR A 22 27.51 -15.88 -62.17
N GLY A 23 26.68 -16.35 -63.03
CA GLY A 23 26.39 -17.76 -63.20
C GLY A 23 27.48 -18.52 -63.94
N GLN A 24 27.65 -19.78 -63.59
CA GLN A 24 28.18 -20.82 -64.55
C GLN A 24 27.55 -22.18 -64.25
N THR A 25 27.02 -22.75 -65.29
CA THR A 25 26.52 -24.11 -65.38
C THR A 25 27.66 -25.11 -65.49
N SER A 26 27.56 -26.24 -64.78
CA SER A 26 28.31 -27.44 -65.09
C SER A 26 27.54 -28.71 -64.72
N THR A 27 27.32 -29.57 -65.67
CA THR A 27 26.73 -30.90 -65.65
C THR A 27 27.69 -31.94 -65.05
N GLY A 28 27.17 -32.90 -64.27
CA GLY A 28 27.90 -34.13 -63.89
C GLY A 28 27.19 -34.94 -62.81
N LYS A 29 26.64 -36.11 -63.18
CA LYS A 29 26.15 -37.21 -62.34
C LYS A 29 27.25 -38.28 -62.30
N PRO A 30 27.25 -39.36 -61.45
CA PRO A 30 26.39 -39.75 -60.33
C PRO A 30 27.17 -40.41 -59.14
N ASP A 31 26.36 -40.83 -58.14
CA ASP A 31 26.51 -41.94 -57.19
C ASP A 31 27.34 -41.70 -55.90
N GLY A 32 26.63 -41.84 -54.78
CA GLY A 32 27.19 -42.08 -53.45
C GLY A 32 26.14 -41.83 -52.38
N ASP A 33 25.68 -42.91 -51.75
CA ASP A 33 24.78 -42.92 -50.57
C ASP A 33 25.17 -41.90 -49.51
N SER A 34 24.30 -40.91 -49.27
CA SER A 34 24.35 -40.05 -48.12
C SER A 34 23.11 -40.27 -47.27
N VAL A 35 23.35 -40.80 -46.10
CA VAL A 35 22.40 -40.91 -44.99
C VAL A 35 21.77 -39.54 -44.75
N ASP A 36 20.45 -39.43 -44.94
CA ASP A 36 19.62 -38.28 -44.51
C ASP A 36 19.79 -38.06 -43.01
N GLN A 37 20.58 -37.08 -42.60
CA GLN A 37 20.43 -36.44 -41.31
C GLN A 37 19.18 -35.58 -41.38
N PRO A 38 18.22 -35.74 -40.42
CA PRO A 38 17.11 -34.78 -40.35
C PRO A 38 17.69 -33.40 -40.03
N PRO A 39 17.12 -32.33 -40.64
CA PRO A 39 17.57 -30.97 -40.33
C PRO A 39 17.48 -30.75 -38.84
N ASP A 40 18.57 -30.24 -38.25
CA ASP A 40 18.57 -29.73 -36.88
C ASP A 40 17.32 -28.87 -36.74
N GLY A 41 16.41 -29.34 -35.87
CA GLY A 41 15.22 -28.59 -35.58
C GLY A 41 15.66 -27.24 -35.00
N GLU A 42 15.49 -26.16 -35.74
CA GLU A 42 15.42 -24.84 -35.18
C GLU A 42 14.40 -24.92 -34.05
N GLN A 43 14.91 -24.99 -32.83
CA GLN A 43 14.07 -24.72 -31.67
C GLN A 43 13.59 -23.29 -31.85
N SER A 44 12.38 -23.17 -32.36
CA SER A 44 11.63 -21.91 -32.33
C SER A 44 11.60 -21.44 -30.89
N VAL A 45 12.54 -20.57 -30.55
CA VAL A 45 12.51 -19.86 -29.25
C VAL A 45 11.21 -19.07 -29.31
N ALA A 46 10.25 -19.45 -28.48
CA ALA A 46 9.01 -18.71 -28.36
C ALA A 46 9.37 -17.23 -28.07
N PRO A 47 8.72 -16.26 -28.73
CA PRO A 47 9.04 -14.86 -28.56
C PRO A 47 8.98 -14.53 -27.07
N SER A 48 10.02 -13.92 -26.53
CA SER A 48 10.04 -13.48 -25.13
C SER A 48 9.07 -12.30 -24.98
N ILE A 49 8.22 -12.38 -23.95
CA ILE A 49 7.29 -11.32 -23.57
C ILE A 49 7.97 -10.48 -22.49
N GLU A 50 7.96 -9.16 -22.64
CA GLU A 50 8.47 -8.23 -21.63
C GLU A 50 7.30 -7.62 -20.87
N LEU A 51 7.35 -7.69 -19.52
CA LEU A 51 6.43 -7.02 -18.61
C LEU A 51 7.16 -5.91 -17.85
N ILE A 52 6.55 -4.75 -17.77
CA ILE A 52 6.99 -3.65 -16.92
C ILE A 52 6.09 -3.57 -15.68
N VAL A 53 6.70 -3.58 -14.51
CA VAL A 53 5.99 -3.50 -13.23
C VAL A 53 6.44 -2.28 -12.44
N ASN A 54 5.53 -1.34 -12.21
CA ASN A 54 5.77 -0.17 -11.38
C ASN A 54 5.39 -0.44 -9.92
N VAL A 55 6.31 -0.16 -9.00
CA VAL A 55 6.10 -0.26 -7.57
C VAL A 55 6.64 0.98 -6.85
N SER A 56 6.17 1.22 -5.62
CA SER A 56 6.70 2.23 -4.69
C SER A 56 6.92 1.52 -3.35
N LEU A 57 8.14 1.06 -3.12
CA LEU A 57 8.54 0.18 -2.02
C LEU A 57 9.78 0.72 -1.32
N THR A 58 9.97 0.35 -0.04
CA THR A 58 11.26 0.55 0.63
C THR A 58 12.36 -0.29 -0.05
N ALA A 59 13.62 0.00 0.23
CA ALA A 59 14.74 -0.74 -0.36
C ALA A 59 14.70 -2.23 -0.02
N GLU A 60 14.33 -2.57 1.22
CA GLU A 60 14.19 -3.95 1.70
C GLU A 60 13.04 -4.67 0.97
N GLN A 61 11.87 -4.06 0.93
CA GLN A 61 10.70 -4.61 0.25
C GLN A 61 10.95 -4.79 -1.25
N PHE A 62 11.63 -3.83 -1.89
CA PHE A 62 12.00 -3.93 -3.31
C PHE A 62 13.01 -5.04 -3.57
N THR A 63 13.98 -5.22 -2.67
CA THR A 63 14.96 -6.31 -2.74
C THR A 63 14.25 -7.66 -2.67
N ARG A 64 13.28 -7.82 -1.75
CA ARG A 64 12.49 -9.05 -1.63
C ARG A 64 11.65 -9.31 -2.88
N LEU A 65 10.92 -8.31 -3.37
CA LEU A 65 10.15 -8.46 -4.61
C LEU A 65 11.05 -8.86 -5.79
N GLY A 66 12.27 -8.29 -5.85
CA GLY A 66 13.28 -8.66 -6.84
C GLY A 66 13.75 -10.12 -6.75
N GLN A 67 13.79 -10.71 -5.55
CA GLN A 67 14.10 -12.13 -5.37
C GLN A 67 12.97 -13.02 -5.89
N LEU A 68 11.72 -12.72 -5.53
CA LEU A 68 10.54 -13.43 -6.02
C LEU A 68 10.42 -13.31 -7.55
N ASN A 69 10.65 -12.13 -8.08
CA ASN A 69 10.63 -11.88 -9.53
C ASN A 69 11.69 -12.71 -10.29
N ARG A 70 12.89 -12.86 -9.72
CA ARG A 70 13.91 -13.75 -10.32
C ARG A 70 13.46 -15.20 -10.29
N ALA A 71 12.86 -15.67 -9.20
CA ALA A 71 12.33 -17.02 -9.12
C ALA A 71 11.21 -17.25 -10.16
N PHE A 72 10.34 -16.25 -10.35
CA PHE A 72 9.32 -16.26 -11.40
C PHE A 72 9.93 -16.41 -12.79
N MET A 73 10.91 -15.58 -13.15
CA MET A 73 11.56 -15.65 -14.47
C MET A 73 12.32 -16.96 -14.70
N MET A 74 12.83 -17.60 -13.64
CA MET A 74 13.40 -18.95 -13.74
C MET A 74 12.32 -20.01 -14.02
N LYS A 75 11.13 -19.86 -13.45
CA LYS A 75 9.98 -20.75 -13.65
C LYS A 75 9.33 -20.54 -15.04
N TYR A 76 9.30 -19.30 -15.51
CA TYR A 76 8.69 -18.88 -16.78
C TYR A 76 9.70 -18.12 -17.65
N PRO A 77 10.68 -18.79 -18.25
CA PRO A 77 11.82 -18.13 -18.93
C PRO A 77 11.45 -17.33 -20.19
N HIS A 78 10.26 -17.55 -20.73
CA HIS A 78 9.73 -16.79 -21.86
C HIS A 78 9.13 -15.43 -21.45
N ILE A 79 8.95 -15.18 -20.13
CA ILE A 79 8.46 -13.91 -19.59
C ILE A 79 9.61 -13.18 -18.91
N GLN A 80 9.96 -12.02 -19.44
CA GLN A 80 10.98 -11.14 -18.85
C GLN A 80 10.28 -10.01 -18.10
N VAL A 81 10.58 -9.83 -16.81
CA VAL A 81 9.89 -8.85 -15.97
C VAL A 81 10.86 -7.79 -15.47
N LYS A 82 10.59 -6.54 -15.81
CA LYS A 82 11.34 -5.38 -15.38
C LYS A 82 10.62 -4.66 -14.25
N LEU A 83 11.19 -4.71 -13.05
CA LEU A 83 10.69 -3.97 -11.89
C LEU A 83 11.22 -2.54 -11.90
N MET A 84 10.33 -1.58 -11.75
CA MET A 84 10.63 -0.15 -11.64
C MET A 84 10.17 0.37 -10.27
N ASN A 85 11.12 0.71 -9.38
CA ASN A 85 10.79 1.30 -8.10
C ASN A 85 10.74 2.82 -8.23
N GLN A 86 9.57 3.39 -8.06
CA GLN A 86 9.35 4.84 -8.12
C GLN A 86 9.57 5.48 -6.74
N ALA A 87 9.76 6.80 -6.72
CA ALA A 87 9.83 7.54 -5.47
C ALA A 87 8.60 7.28 -4.59
N TYR A 88 8.83 7.13 -3.29
CA TYR A 88 7.77 6.82 -2.34
C TYR A 88 6.80 8.01 -2.18
N GLY A 89 5.49 7.73 -2.17
CA GLY A 89 4.45 8.69 -1.80
C GLY A 89 3.65 9.29 -2.96
N ASN A 90 3.15 10.51 -2.75
CA ASN A 90 2.21 11.21 -3.66
C ASN A 90 2.76 11.48 -5.06
N GLU A 91 4.09 11.56 -5.23
CA GLU A 91 4.73 11.78 -6.52
C GLU A 91 4.52 10.57 -7.46
N ALA A 92 4.64 9.35 -6.94
CA ALA A 92 4.38 8.12 -7.70
C ALA A 92 2.95 8.07 -8.23
N TYR A 93 1.97 8.47 -7.41
CA TYR A 93 0.58 8.52 -7.84
C TYR A 93 0.37 9.48 -9.02
N SER A 94 0.88 10.70 -8.90
CA SER A 94 0.72 11.72 -9.95
C SER A 94 1.36 11.26 -11.27
N LEU A 95 2.51 10.62 -11.17
CA LEU A 95 3.22 10.06 -12.32
C LEU A 95 2.38 8.94 -12.99
N TRP A 96 1.91 7.96 -12.20
CA TRP A 96 1.17 6.83 -12.74
C TRP A 96 -0.20 7.23 -13.29
N LEU A 97 -0.87 8.20 -12.68
CA LEU A 97 -2.11 8.76 -13.23
C LEU A 97 -1.86 9.41 -14.59
N GLU A 98 -0.80 10.21 -14.72
CA GLU A 98 -0.47 10.86 -15.98
C GLU A 98 -0.04 9.84 -17.04
N GLN A 99 0.77 8.86 -16.70
CA GLN A 99 1.13 7.76 -17.60
C GLN A 99 -0.11 6.99 -18.06
N SER A 100 -1.07 6.73 -17.16
CA SER A 100 -2.33 6.05 -17.51
C SER A 100 -3.17 6.88 -18.49
N ARG A 101 -3.23 8.19 -18.28
CA ARG A 101 -3.94 9.12 -19.21
C ARG A 101 -3.30 9.17 -20.59
N GLN A 102 -1.96 9.14 -20.66
CA GLN A 102 -1.19 9.16 -21.90
C GLN A 102 -1.12 7.78 -22.58
N GLY A 103 -1.56 6.71 -21.92
CA GLY A 103 -1.45 5.34 -22.43
C GLY A 103 -0.03 4.78 -22.40
N THR A 104 0.83 5.31 -21.52
CA THR A 104 2.24 4.91 -21.33
C THR A 104 2.48 4.27 -19.96
N ALA A 105 1.42 3.88 -19.26
CA ALA A 105 1.51 3.19 -17.97
C ALA A 105 2.22 1.82 -18.16
N ALA A 106 2.90 1.37 -17.10
CA ALA A 106 3.44 0.01 -17.01
C ALA A 106 2.32 -1.03 -17.12
N ASP A 107 2.66 -2.27 -17.46
CA ASP A 107 1.70 -3.38 -17.57
C ASP A 107 1.03 -3.67 -16.24
N ILE A 108 1.81 -3.62 -15.15
CA ILE A 108 1.36 -3.84 -13.78
C ILE A 108 1.76 -2.67 -12.91
N MET A 109 0.87 -2.24 -12.04
CA MET A 109 1.12 -1.20 -11.02
C MET A 109 0.76 -1.73 -9.63
N LEU A 110 1.63 -1.52 -8.63
CA LEU A 110 1.32 -1.72 -7.22
C LEU A 110 0.73 -0.43 -6.65
N LEU A 111 -0.59 -0.32 -6.67
CA LEU A 111 -1.33 0.87 -6.24
C LEU A 111 -1.74 0.75 -4.76
N PRO A 112 -1.83 1.87 -4.01
CA PRO A 112 -2.66 1.90 -2.81
C PRO A 112 -4.07 1.40 -3.12
N SER A 113 -4.62 0.53 -2.27
CA SER A 113 -5.93 -0.11 -2.53
C SER A 113 -7.05 0.91 -2.73
N ALA A 114 -6.98 2.06 -2.04
CA ALA A 114 -7.92 3.17 -2.22
C ALA A 114 -7.85 3.86 -3.61
N TRP A 115 -6.82 3.61 -4.42
CA TRP A 115 -6.70 4.18 -5.77
C TRP A 115 -7.22 3.24 -6.87
N ILE A 116 -7.44 1.98 -6.56
CA ILE A 116 -7.89 0.99 -7.55
C ILE A 116 -9.22 1.42 -8.16
N ARG A 117 -10.23 1.70 -7.32
CA ARG A 117 -11.55 2.09 -7.80
C ARG A 117 -11.52 3.39 -8.63
N PRO A 118 -10.87 4.51 -8.23
CA PRO A 118 -10.70 5.69 -9.06
C PRO A 118 -10.05 5.43 -10.42
N PHE A 119 -9.03 4.58 -10.48
CA PHE A 119 -8.38 4.20 -11.74
C PHE A 119 -9.31 3.37 -12.63
N ALA A 120 -10.02 2.39 -12.05
CA ALA A 120 -10.99 1.58 -12.77
C ALA A 120 -12.13 2.41 -13.35
N MET A 121 -12.69 3.35 -12.56
CA MET A 121 -13.76 4.26 -13.01
C MET A 121 -13.34 5.14 -14.18
N GLN A 122 -12.05 5.45 -14.32
CA GLN A 122 -11.48 6.21 -15.42
C GLN A 122 -11.06 5.35 -16.61
N GLY A 123 -11.24 4.02 -16.52
CA GLY A 123 -10.90 3.08 -17.59
C GLY A 123 -9.40 2.82 -17.75
N TYR A 124 -8.61 3.00 -16.69
CA TYR A 124 -7.15 2.81 -16.73
C TYR A 124 -6.70 1.40 -16.37
N LEU A 125 -7.61 0.57 -15.86
CA LEU A 125 -7.31 -0.80 -15.43
C LEU A 125 -8.09 -1.83 -16.23
N LYS A 126 -7.64 -3.09 -16.14
CA LYS A 126 -8.37 -4.29 -16.54
C LYS A 126 -8.89 -5.02 -15.30
N PRO A 127 -10.02 -5.74 -15.38
CA PRO A 127 -10.50 -6.58 -14.27
C PRO A 127 -9.55 -7.75 -14.03
N VAL A 128 -9.49 -8.21 -12.76
CA VAL A 128 -8.63 -9.32 -12.34
C VAL A 128 -9.42 -10.49 -11.74
N ASP A 129 -10.71 -10.59 -12.07
CA ASP A 129 -11.64 -11.60 -11.52
C ASP A 129 -11.17 -13.03 -11.75
N SER A 130 -10.44 -13.28 -12.84
CA SER A 130 -9.87 -14.60 -13.15
C SER A 130 -8.88 -15.11 -12.10
N LEU A 131 -8.25 -14.21 -11.33
CA LEU A 131 -7.37 -14.57 -10.20
C LEU A 131 -8.16 -14.97 -8.95
N LEU A 132 -9.43 -14.62 -8.88
CA LEU A 132 -10.28 -14.80 -7.70
C LEU A 132 -11.32 -15.91 -7.96
N THR A 133 -10.83 -17.12 -8.21
CA THR A 133 -11.68 -18.29 -8.46
C THR A 133 -11.38 -19.39 -7.44
N GLY A 134 -12.44 -20.17 -7.08
CA GLY A 134 -12.31 -21.32 -6.19
C GLY A 134 -11.63 -20.98 -4.85
N ASP A 135 -10.61 -21.75 -4.50
CA ASP A 135 -9.87 -21.60 -3.24
C ASP A 135 -9.15 -20.24 -3.12
N ALA A 136 -8.71 -19.65 -4.24
CA ALA A 136 -8.06 -18.35 -4.24
C ALA A 136 -9.00 -17.24 -3.76
N LEU A 137 -10.28 -17.30 -4.11
CA LEU A 137 -11.30 -16.35 -3.63
C LEU A 137 -11.65 -16.60 -2.16
N SER A 138 -11.84 -17.87 -1.76
CA SER A 138 -12.24 -18.21 -0.39
C SER A 138 -11.15 -17.89 0.64
N ASP A 139 -9.88 -17.80 0.22
CA ASP A 139 -8.74 -17.45 1.05
C ASP A 139 -8.50 -15.93 1.16
N GLN A 140 -9.21 -15.11 0.38
CA GLN A 140 -9.12 -13.65 0.51
C GLN A 140 -10.07 -13.15 1.61
N MET A 141 -9.62 -12.17 2.36
CA MET A 141 -10.47 -11.49 3.34
C MET A 141 -11.41 -10.51 2.63
N PRO A 142 -12.75 -10.65 2.79
CA PRO A 142 -13.73 -9.79 2.12
C PRO A 142 -13.43 -8.31 2.28
N GLY A 143 -12.97 -7.90 3.45
CA GLY A 143 -12.62 -6.54 3.75
C GLY A 143 -11.49 -5.94 2.92
N LEU A 144 -10.68 -6.74 2.26
CA LEU A 144 -9.66 -6.28 1.33
C LEU A 144 -10.14 -6.29 -0.12
N ILE A 145 -11.13 -7.13 -0.44
CA ILE A 145 -11.68 -7.26 -1.79
C ILE A 145 -12.76 -6.21 -2.08
N GLU A 146 -13.66 -5.94 -1.12
CA GLU A 146 -14.79 -5.03 -1.36
C GLU A 146 -14.38 -3.62 -1.82
N PRO A 147 -13.33 -2.97 -1.25
CA PRO A 147 -12.88 -1.67 -1.73
C PRO A 147 -12.37 -1.65 -3.17
N LEU A 148 -12.00 -2.82 -3.70
CA LEU A 148 -11.44 -2.98 -5.06
C LEU A 148 -12.52 -3.25 -6.11
N LYS A 149 -13.78 -3.45 -5.68
CA LYS A 149 -14.89 -3.72 -6.57
C LYS A 149 -15.48 -2.45 -7.16
N TRP A 150 -15.73 -2.49 -8.45
CA TRP A 150 -16.51 -1.48 -9.17
C TRP A 150 -17.23 -2.12 -10.36
N ASN A 151 -18.48 -1.72 -10.57
CA ASN A 151 -19.32 -2.17 -11.68
C ASN A 151 -19.40 -3.70 -11.84
N GLY A 152 -19.42 -4.43 -10.72
CA GLY A 152 -19.55 -5.90 -10.68
C GLY A 152 -18.25 -6.68 -10.87
N TYR A 153 -17.12 -6.00 -11.07
CA TYR A 153 -15.79 -6.59 -11.27
C TYR A 153 -14.82 -6.21 -10.17
N VAL A 154 -13.78 -7.02 -9.97
CA VAL A 154 -12.63 -6.74 -9.11
C VAL A 154 -11.48 -6.21 -9.97
N TRP A 155 -10.89 -5.06 -9.59
CA TRP A 155 -9.95 -4.31 -10.40
C TRP A 155 -8.50 -4.32 -9.88
N GLY A 156 -8.26 -5.07 -8.82
CA GLY A 156 -6.93 -5.23 -8.24
C GLY A 156 -6.86 -6.47 -7.37
N MET A 157 -5.69 -7.08 -7.30
CA MET A 157 -5.39 -8.21 -6.42
C MET A 157 -4.70 -7.71 -5.15
N PRO A 158 -5.29 -7.88 -3.96
CA PRO A 158 -4.65 -7.46 -2.72
C PRO A 158 -3.29 -8.14 -2.55
N LYS A 159 -2.26 -7.34 -2.28
CA LYS A 159 -0.93 -7.86 -1.94
C LYS A 159 -0.76 -7.92 -0.43
N ASP A 160 -0.98 -6.81 0.24
CA ASP A 160 -0.74 -6.65 1.67
C ASP A 160 -1.50 -5.44 2.24
N TYR A 161 -1.54 -5.32 3.56
CA TYR A 161 -2.04 -4.12 4.23
C TYR A 161 -1.29 -3.87 5.54
N ASN A 162 -1.16 -2.60 5.92
CA ASN A 162 -0.43 -2.17 7.11
C ASN A 162 -1.27 -1.18 7.92
N PRO A 163 -2.32 -1.65 8.63
CA PRO A 163 -3.26 -0.77 9.27
C PRO A 163 -2.61 0.06 10.37
N TYR A 164 -3.01 1.33 10.47
CA TYR A 164 -2.72 2.15 11.62
C TYR A 164 -3.68 1.79 12.75
N LEU A 165 -3.15 1.74 13.96
CA LEU A 165 -3.89 1.45 15.18
C LEU A 165 -3.55 2.47 16.26
N VAL A 166 -4.44 2.60 17.23
CA VAL A 166 -4.18 3.33 18.47
C VAL A 166 -3.80 2.35 19.57
N PHE A 167 -2.60 2.49 20.07
CA PHE A 167 -2.03 1.69 21.16
C PHE A 167 -2.00 2.53 22.43
N TRP A 168 -2.64 2.06 23.47
CA TRP A 168 -2.81 2.78 24.73
C TRP A 168 -1.84 2.29 25.78
N ASN A 169 -1.16 3.20 26.47
CA ASN A 169 -0.28 2.88 27.59
C ASN A 169 -1.13 2.52 28.83
N SER A 170 -1.15 1.24 29.20
CA SER A 170 -1.97 0.71 30.29
C SER A 170 -1.65 1.35 31.64
N GLN A 171 -0.36 1.68 31.89
CA GLN A 171 0.02 2.35 33.14
C GLN A 171 -0.51 3.79 33.19
N LEU A 172 -0.42 4.55 32.12
CA LEU A 172 -0.95 5.92 32.08
C LEU A 172 -2.48 5.96 32.10
N LEU A 173 -3.15 4.96 31.52
CA LEU A 173 -4.59 4.76 31.67
C LEU A 173 -4.94 4.58 33.18
N ALA A 174 -4.23 3.67 33.85
CA ALA A 174 -4.45 3.44 35.31
C ALA A 174 -4.16 4.70 36.13
N GLU A 175 -3.11 5.46 35.82
CA GLU A 175 -2.80 6.74 36.47
C GLU A 175 -3.92 7.78 36.26
N ALA A 176 -4.60 7.77 35.11
CA ALA A 176 -5.78 8.58 34.84
C ALA A 176 -7.07 8.02 35.47
N GLY A 177 -6.99 6.84 36.14
CA GLY A 177 -8.13 6.18 36.79
C GLY A 177 -9.02 5.41 35.82
N MET A 178 -8.47 5.00 34.65
CA MET A 178 -9.14 4.19 33.64
C MET A 178 -8.68 2.73 33.73
N SER A 179 -9.61 1.80 33.55
CA SER A 179 -9.33 0.35 33.50
C SER A 179 -9.25 -0.21 32.09
N ALA A 180 -9.58 0.60 31.09
CA ALA A 180 -9.56 0.23 29.67
C ALA A 180 -9.37 1.49 28.81
N PRO A 181 -8.97 1.36 27.53
CA PRO A 181 -8.93 2.47 26.58
C PRO A 181 -10.27 3.20 26.47
N PRO A 182 -10.26 4.54 26.27
CA PRO A 182 -11.47 5.30 25.99
C PRO A 182 -12.19 4.79 24.73
N ASP A 183 -13.51 4.63 24.81
CA ASP A 183 -14.37 4.15 23.73
C ASP A 183 -15.11 5.26 22.97
N ASN A 184 -15.02 6.52 23.47
CA ASN A 184 -15.60 7.68 22.85
C ASN A 184 -14.79 8.94 23.20
N TRP A 185 -15.04 10.02 22.45
CA TRP A 185 -14.30 11.29 22.60
C TRP A 185 -14.40 11.88 24.01
N ARG A 186 -15.58 11.88 24.59
CA ARG A 186 -15.78 12.42 25.96
C ARG A 186 -14.97 11.66 27.00
N SER A 187 -14.96 10.33 26.92
CA SER A 187 -14.15 9.48 27.80
C SER A 187 -12.65 9.77 27.64
N PHE A 188 -12.20 10.03 26.40
CA PHE A 188 -10.84 10.47 26.15
C PHE A 188 -10.54 11.85 26.76
N GLU A 189 -11.43 12.85 26.60
CA GLU A 189 -11.24 14.18 27.19
C GLU A 189 -11.11 14.11 28.73
N GLU A 190 -11.98 13.35 29.37
CA GLU A 190 -11.94 13.14 30.83
C GLU A 190 -10.63 12.46 31.27
N THR A 191 -10.15 11.48 30.49
CA THR A 191 -8.87 10.78 30.70
C THR A 191 -7.70 11.75 30.55
N ALA A 192 -7.69 12.55 29.49
CA ALA A 192 -6.65 13.52 29.20
C ALA A 192 -6.54 14.59 30.27
N LEU A 193 -7.68 15.15 30.74
CA LEU A 193 -7.70 16.15 31.79
C LEU A 193 -7.14 15.60 33.10
N LYS A 194 -7.55 14.39 33.51
CA LYS A 194 -7.04 13.75 34.75
C LYS A 194 -5.54 13.46 34.65
N LEU A 195 -5.06 13.03 33.45
CA LEU A 195 -3.64 12.77 33.26
C LEU A 195 -2.83 14.06 33.30
N MET A 196 -3.28 15.13 32.63
CA MET A 196 -2.61 16.43 32.63
C MET A 196 -2.51 17.03 34.06
N GLU A 197 -3.51 16.81 34.93
CA GLU A 197 -3.46 17.22 36.31
C GLU A 197 -2.42 16.44 37.14
N ARG A 198 -2.31 15.12 36.91
CA ARG A 198 -1.45 14.22 37.69
C ARG A 198 -0.03 14.12 37.15
N LYS A 199 0.13 14.26 35.86
CA LYS A 199 1.39 14.06 35.12
C LYS A 199 1.50 15.06 33.95
N PRO A 200 1.72 16.36 34.24
CA PRO A 200 1.72 17.42 33.23
C PRO A 200 2.75 17.24 32.11
N GLU A 201 3.82 16.48 32.36
CA GLU A 201 4.87 16.18 31.38
C GLU A 201 4.47 15.10 30.37
N ALA A 202 3.48 14.26 30.68
CA ALA A 202 3.05 13.19 29.78
C ALA A 202 2.37 13.77 28.53
N LYS A 203 2.68 13.15 27.38
CA LYS A 203 2.04 13.46 26.12
C LYS A 203 0.80 12.59 25.94
N LEU A 204 -0.24 13.17 25.33
CA LEU A 204 -1.52 12.48 25.16
C LEU A 204 -1.50 11.54 23.97
N VAL A 205 -1.03 12.02 22.84
CA VAL A 205 -0.97 11.23 21.58
C VAL A 205 0.14 11.78 20.67
N ASN A 206 0.69 10.92 19.84
CA ASN A 206 1.59 11.32 18.77
C ASN A 206 0.79 11.58 17.48
N LEU A 207 0.80 12.82 17.02
CA LEU A 207 0.18 13.23 15.75
C LEU A 207 1.21 14.01 14.95
N ALA A 208 1.86 13.32 14.04
CA ALA A 208 2.82 13.93 13.15
C ALA A 208 2.12 14.71 12.06
N GLN A 209 2.65 15.87 11.80
CA GLN A 209 2.27 16.63 10.64
C GLN A 209 2.80 15.94 9.39
N GLY A 210 2.02 15.96 8.30
CA GLY A 210 2.36 15.21 7.11
C GLY A 210 1.90 13.75 7.13
N ASP A 211 1.36 13.24 8.23
CA ASP A 211 0.73 11.91 8.28
C ASP A 211 -0.79 12.04 8.45
N LEU A 212 -1.48 12.23 7.32
CA LEU A 212 -2.94 12.36 7.30
C LEU A 212 -3.63 11.08 7.78
N LEU A 213 -3.07 9.91 7.48
CA LEU A 213 -3.67 8.64 7.89
C LEU A 213 -3.64 8.47 9.41
N GLN A 214 -2.54 8.86 10.06
CA GLN A 214 -2.42 8.88 11.50
C GLN A 214 -3.51 9.76 12.14
N LEU A 215 -3.68 10.98 11.62
CA LEU A 215 -4.72 11.89 12.10
C LEU A 215 -6.13 11.31 11.89
N LEU A 216 -6.43 10.78 10.71
CA LEU A 216 -7.75 10.21 10.41
C LEU A 216 -8.08 9.01 11.30
N VAL A 217 -7.13 8.10 11.52
CA VAL A 217 -7.32 6.96 12.42
C VAL A 217 -7.57 7.43 13.84
N TRP A 218 -6.81 8.42 14.32
CA TRP A 218 -7.06 9.01 15.64
C TRP A 218 -8.46 9.59 15.78
N LEU A 219 -8.87 10.47 14.86
CA LEU A 219 -10.18 11.12 14.92
C LEU A 219 -11.33 10.12 14.87
N ARG A 220 -11.18 9.05 14.09
CA ARG A 220 -12.22 8.03 13.90
C ARG A 220 -12.27 6.94 14.96
N THR A 221 -11.20 6.79 15.75
CA THR A 221 -11.16 5.85 16.89
C THR A 221 -12.32 6.07 17.88
N PHE A 222 -12.87 7.27 17.90
CA PHE A 222 -13.96 7.66 18.81
C PHE A 222 -15.34 7.70 18.13
N ASP A 223 -15.45 7.26 16.89
CA ASP A 223 -16.74 7.14 16.22
C ASP A 223 -17.58 6.04 16.89
N PRO A 224 -18.89 6.23 17.06
CA PRO A 224 -19.74 5.16 17.61
C PRO A 224 -19.62 3.87 16.79
N PRO A 225 -19.63 2.69 17.45
CA PRO A 225 -19.64 1.42 16.75
C PRO A 225 -20.82 1.34 15.78
N GLY A 226 -20.56 0.91 14.55
CA GLY A 226 -21.58 0.83 13.49
C GLY A 226 -21.99 2.17 12.89
N SER A 227 -21.28 3.26 13.21
CA SER A 227 -21.41 4.49 12.45
C SER A 227 -21.20 4.19 10.98
N PRO A 228 -22.09 4.66 10.09
CA PRO A 228 -21.88 4.49 8.67
C PRO A 228 -20.54 5.14 8.30
N ASN A 229 -19.52 4.31 8.17
CA ASN A 229 -18.15 4.72 7.86
C ASN A 229 -18.05 5.38 6.48
N GLY A 230 -19.15 5.40 5.73
CA GLY A 230 -19.17 5.69 4.33
C GLY A 230 -19.12 7.16 3.97
N ASP A 231 -19.79 8.00 4.68
CA ASP A 231 -19.93 9.39 4.21
C ASP A 231 -18.78 10.31 4.63
N SER A 232 -17.84 9.86 5.46
CA SER A 232 -17.05 10.82 6.19
C SER A 232 -15.54 10.62 6.26
N LEU A 233 -14.92 9.68 5.54
CA LEU A 233 -13.45 9.65 5.58
C LEU A 233 -12.84 11.02 5.23
N LEU A 234 -13.44 11.71 4.25
CA LEU A 234 -13.05 13.06 3.86
C LEU A 234 -14.26 14.02 3.79
N LYS A 235 -15.27 13.82 4.66
CA LYS A 235 -16.42 14.75 4.86
C LYS A 235 -16.76 14.79 6.35
N PRO A 236 -15.87 15.35 7.18
CA PRO A 236 -16.06 15.35 8.62
C PRO A 236 -17.28 16.16 9.03
N GLY A 237 -18.03 15.62 9.99
CA GLY A 237 -19.10 16.32 10.67
C GLY A 237 -18.60 17.34 11.70
N ALA A 238 -19.54 18.00 12.39
CA ALA A 238 -19.23 18.98 13.45
C ALA A 238 -18.37 18.41 14.58
N ALA A 239 -18.53 17.12 14.92
CA ALA A 239 -17.75 16.46 15.95
C ALA A 239 -16.24 16.45 15.63
N VAL A 240 -15.85 16.20 14.37
CA VAL A 240 -14.42 16.23 13.97
C VAL A 240 -13.83 17.64 14.11
N ILE A 241 -14.61 18.68 13.78
CA ILE A 241 -14.15 20.06 13.96
C ILE A 241 -13.96 20.38 15.44
N GLU A 242 -14.85 19.91 16.32
CA GLU A 242 -14.71 20.04 17.77
C GLU A 242 -13.46 19.32 18.28
N GLN A 243 -13.20 18.10 17.83
CA GLN A 243 -12.00 17.33 18.15
C GLN A 243 -10.72 18.05 17.71
N LEU A 244 -10.68 18.59 16.49
CA LEU A 244 -9.54 19.36 15.98
C LEU A 244 -9.30 20.63 16.80
N ASN A 245 -10.36 21.36 17.18
CA ASN A 245 -10.26 22.53 18.03
C ASN A 245 -9.70 22.18 19.41
N TRP A 246 -10.15 21.07 20.01
CA TRP A 246 -9.63 20.58 21.28
C TRP A 246 -8.14 20.18 21.15
N LEU A 247 -7.74 19.46 20.13
CA LEU A 247 -6.35 19.09 19.87
C LEU A 247 -5.44 20.32 19.71
N GLN A 248 -5.94 21.40 19.10
CA GLN A 248 -5.20 22.66 19.02
C GLN A 248 -4.94 23.28 20.39
N LEU A 249 -5.94 23.25 21.29
CA LEU A 249 -5.77 23.74 22.67
C LEU A 249 -4.84 22.84 23.49
N ALA A 250 -4.88 21.53 23.25
CA ALA A 250 -4.02 20.53 23.90
C ALA A 250 -2.64 20.38 23.23
N GLN A 251 -2.29 21.21 22.23
CA GLN A 251 -1.07 21.09 21.44
C GLN A 251 0.22 20.91 22.26
N PRO A 252 0.45 21.60 23.41
CA PRO A 252 1.66 21.39 24.20
C PRO A 252 1.81 19.96 24.74
N GLN A 253 0.70 19.23 24.89
CA GLN A 253 0.64 17.84 25.35
C GLN A 253 0.65 16.81 24.23
N LEU A 254 0.74 17.24 22.96
CA LEU A 254 0.88 16.31 21.84
C LEU A 254 2.36 16.00 21.57
N SER A 255 2.64 14.77 21.16
CA SER A 255 3.96 14.39 20.67
C SER A 255 4.02 14.61 19.16
N LYS A 256 5.12 15.17 18.67
CA LYS A 256 5.37 15.39 17.23
C LYS A 256 6.08 14.22 16.57
N VAL A 257 6.31 13.13 17.30
CA VAL A 257 7.00 11.96 16.77
C VAL A 257 6.10 11.27 15.77
N GLY A 258 6.55 11.20 14.51
CA GLY A 258 5.87 10.50 13.43
C GLY A 258 5.87 8.99 13.66
N ALA A 259 4.90 8.32 13.05
CA ALA A 259 4.86 6.87 13.05
C ALA A 259 5.97 6.31 12.15
N GLN A 260 6.21 6.92 10.99
CA GLN A 260 7.23 6.42 10.06
C GLN A 260 8.64 6.93 10.43
N GLY A 261 9.56 5.99 10.71
CA GLY A 261 10.94 6.29 11.09
C GLY A 261 11.11 6.86 12.51
N GLY A 262 10.02 6.95 13.27
CA GLY A 262 10.02 7.41 14.66
C GLY A 262 10.06 6.29 15.72
N GLY A 263 10.14 5.02 15.31
CA GLY A 263 9.96 3.85 16.18
C GLY A 263 10.84 3.86 17.43
N TYR A 264 12.09 4.28 17.35
CA TYR A 264 12.94 4.39 18.53
C TYR A 264 12.43 5.44 19.52
N LEU A 265 12.02 6.60 19.04
CA LEU A 265 11.51 7.69 19.90
C LEU A 265 10.16 7.34 20.52
N LEU A 266 9.29 6.64 19.78
CA LEU A 266 8.02 6.13 20.30
C LEU A 266 8.27 5.05 21.36
N SER A 267 9.14 4.08 21.07
CA SER A 267 9.53 3.01 22.01
C SER A 267 10.07 3.58 23.32
N ASP A 268 10.91 4.61 23.25
CA ASP A 268 11.50 5.27 24.42
C ASP A 268 10.42 6.02 25.24
N ALA A 269 9.55 6.80 24.58
CA ALA A 269 8.46 7.52 25.24
C ALA A 269 7.45 6.57 25.93
N ILE A 270 7.11 5.43 25.26
CA ILE A 270 6.24 4.40 25.85
C ILE A 270 6.93 3.75 27.05
N SER A 271 8.22 3.40 26.94
CA SER A 271 8.99 2.76 28.01
C SER A 271 9.09 3.62 29.27
N ARG A 272 9.17 4.95 29.09
CA ARG A 272 9.22 5.90 30.21
C ARG A 272 7.85 6.32 30.72
N ASN A 273 6.76 5.78 30.15
CA ASN A 273 5.39 6.23 30.43
C ASN A 273 5.21 7.74 30.22
N GLU A 274 5.70 8.23 29.10
CA GLU A 274 5.62 9.64 28.70
C GLU A 274 4.57 9.88 27.59
N LEU A 275 4.00 8.79 27.00
CA LEU A 275 3.00 8.86 25.95
C LEU A 275 1.80 7.98 26.28
N LEU A 276 0.58 8.58 26.37
CA LEU A 276 -0.67 7.89 26.70
C LEU A 276 -1.14 7.01 25.54
N ALA A 277 -1.17 7.55 24.33
CA ALA A 277 -1.63 6.85 23.14
C ALA A 277 -0.61 7.00 22.02
N ALA A 278 -0.25 5.87 21.38
CA ALA A 278 0.62 5.84 20.21
C ALA A 278 -0.21 5.42 18.98
N VAL A 279 -0.27 6.27 17.96
CA VAL A 279 -0.86 5.95 16.66
C VAL A 279 0.25 5.55 15.70
N MET A 280 0.29 4.29 15.31
CA MET A 280 1.34 3.75 14.45
C MET A 280 0.82 2.58 13.60
N PRO A 281 1.46 2.26 12.46
CA PRO A 281 1.14 1.08 11.67
C PRO A 281 1.51 -0.21 12.40
N TRP A 282 0.82 -1.30 12.06
CA TRP A 282 1.04 -2.62 12.63
C TRP A 282 2.50 -3.09 12.53
N SER A 283 3.17 -2.85 11.42
CA SER A 283 4.57 -3.24 11.23
C SER A 283 5.51 -2.58 12.25
N GLU A 284 5.31 -1.29 12.57
CA GLU A 284 6.13 -0.61 13.58
C GLU A 284 5.86 -1.13 15.00
N TYR A 285 4.60 -1.50 15.30
CA TYR A 285 4.30 -2.17 16.57
C TYR A 285 5.06 -3.51 16.69
N LEU A 286 5.18 -4.27 15.59
CA LEU A 286 5.93 -5.54 15.60
C LEU A 286 7.41 -5.36 15.90
N GLU A 287 8.01 -4.24 15.51
CA GLU A 287 9.42 -3.91 15.79
C GLU A 287 9.69 -3.53 17.25
N LEU A 288 8.64 -3.22 18.03
CA LEU A 288 8.80 -2.91 19.44
C LEU A 288 9.26 -4.14 20.24
N THR A 289 10.07 -3.92 21.27
CA THR A 289 10.45 -4.99 22.18
C THR A 289 9.26 -5.51 22.98
N GLU A 290 9.27 -6.77 23.39
CA GLU A 290 8.19 -7.37 24.19
C GLU A 290 7.91 -6.59 25.48
N SER A 291 8.92 -6.00 26.11
CA SER A 291 8.76 -5.18 27.31
C SER A 291 7.95 -3.89 27.04
N VAL A 292 8.02 -3.35 25.82
CA VAL A 292 7.24 -2.19 25.39
C VAL A 292 5.83 -2.61 25.00
N LYS A 293 5.70 -3.69 24.21
CA LYS A 293 4.41 -4.25 23.78
C LYS A 293 3.51 -4.60 24.97
N ASN A 294 4.09 -5.17 26.04
CA ASN A 294 3.37 -5.52 27.27
C ASN A 294 2.83 -4.32 28.06
N ARG A 295 3.19 -3.09 27.70
CA ARG A 295 2.64 -1.85 28.27
C ARG A 295 1.48 -1.28 27.46
N LEU A 296 1.20 -1.87 26.30
CA LEU A 296 0.27 -1.35 25.32
C LEU A 296 -1.00 -2.21 25.25
N GLU A 297 -2.13 -1.54 25.21
CA GLU A 297 -3.45 -2.12 24.99
C GLU A 297 -4.02 -1.64 23.67
N ILE A 298 -4.76 -2.52 22.98
CA ILE A 298 -5.46 -2.21 21.72
C ILE A 298 -6.95 -2.36 21.95
N ASN A 299 -7.71 -1.31 21.66
CA ASN A 299 -9.16 -1.44 21.54
C ASN A 299 -9.49 -1.97 20.14
N ARG A 300 -9.76 -3.28 20.01
CA ARG A 300 -10.03 -3.93 18.73
C ARG A 300 -11.36 -3.50 18.11
N GLU A 301 -12.32 -3.08 18.93
CA GLU A 301 -13.64 -2.61 18.49
C GLU A 301 -13.57 -1.22 17.84
N ALA A 302 -12.49 -0.47 18.18
CA ALA A 302 -12.24 0.86 17.63
C ALA A 302 -11.31 0.84 16.38
N ILE A 303 -11.02 -0.33 15.82
CA ILE A 303 -10.22 -0.41 14.59
C ILE A 303 -11.07 0.05 13.40
N VAL A 304 -10.57 1.07 12.70
CA VAL A 304 -11.29 1.73 11.59
C VAL A 304 -10.51 1.61 10.29
N SER A 305 -11.23 1.30 9.22
CA SER A 305 -10.72 1.29 7.82
C SER A 305 -9.31 0.69 7.65
N PRO A 306 -9.00 -0.52 8.18
CA PRO A 306 -7.66 -1.11 8.14
C PRO A 306 -7.15 -1.36 6.72
N TRP A 307 -8.06 -1.48 5.73
CA TRP A 307 -7.76 -1.63 4.31
C TRP A 307 -7.17 -0.36 3.68
N LEU A 308 -7.36 0.82 4.31
CA LEU A 308 -6.99 2.11 3.72
C LEU A 308 -5.47 2.23 3.47
N ASN A 309 -4.66 1.60 4.30
CA ASN A 309 -3.21 1.46 4.09
C ASN A 309 -2.86 0.08 3.49
N GLY A 310 -3.70 -0.42 2.60
CA GLY A 310 -3.46 -1.62 1.80
C GLY A 310 -2.88 -1.29 0.44
N ARG A 311 -2.22 -2.30 -0.17
CA ARG A 311 -1.67 -2.22 -1.53
C ARG A 311 -2.19 -3.37 -2.36
N SER A 312 -2.49 -3.08 -3.63
CA SER A 312 -3.01 -4.06 -4.57
C SER A 312 -2.28 -3.96 -5.92
N PHE A 313 -1.97 -5.09 -6.53
CA PHE A 313 -1.53 -5.12 -7.91
C PHE A 313 -2.72 -4.94 -8.85
N ALA A 314 -2.52 -4.13 -9.87
CA ALA A 314 -3.52 -3.87 -10.91
C ALA A 314 -2.88 -4.00 -12.29
N VAL A 315 -3.64 -4.51 -13.26
CA VAL A 315 -3.24 -4.61 -14.66
C VAL A 315 -3.69 -3.35 -15.40
N SER A 316 -2.77 -2.72 -16.11
CA SER A 316 -3.07 -1.54 -16.93
C SER A 316 -4.03 -1.90 -18.07
N ALA A 317 -4.97 -1.01 -18.38
CA ALA A 317 -5.84 -1.14 -19.54
C ALA A 317 -5.06 -1.19 -20.88
N ARG A 318 -3.80 -0.74 -20.91
CA ARG A 318 -2.92 -0.71 -22.08
C ARG A 318 -1.99 -1.92 -22.21
N SER A 319 -1.91 -2.77 -21.19
CA SER A 319 -1.11 -3.99 -21.28
C SER A 319 -1.61 -4.89 -22.41
N GLU A 320 -0.69 -5.30 -23.28
CA GLU A 320 -0.93 -6.26 -24.36
C GLU A 320 -0.62 -7.71 -23.91
N ALA A 321 0.03 -7.88 -22.76
CA ALA A 321 0.42 -9.15 -22.14
C ALA A 321 -0.41 -9.42 -20.87
N GLU A 322 -1.74 -9.44 -21.01
CA GLU A 322 -2.67 -9.56 -19.88
C GLU A 322 -2.53 -10.91 -19.16
N ASP A 323 -2.44 -12.01 -19.90
CA ASP A 323 -2.35 -13.34 -19.31
C ASP A 323 -1.06 -13.53 -18.50
N GLU A 324 0.07 -13.01 -19.01
CA GLU A 324 1.36 -13.04 -18.34
C GLU A 324 1.39 -12.10 -17.13
N ALA A 325 0.72 -10.95 -17.24
CA ALA A 325 0.56 -10.02 -16.11
C ALA A 325 -0.26 -10.66 -14.98
N LEU A 326 -1.36 -11.32 -15.29
CA LEU A 326 -2.18 -12.05 -14.31
C LEU A 326 -1.40 -13.20 -13.69
N LEU A 327 -0.66 -13.97 -14.50
CA LEU A 327 0.20 -15.06 -14.01
C LEU A 327 1.26 -14.53 -13.02
N TRP A 328 1.91 -13.41 -13.36
CA TRP A 328 2.90 -12.79 -12.47
C TRP A 328 2.26 -12.32 -11.16
N ILE A 329 1.09 -11.66 -11.22
CA ILE A 329 0.36 -11.22 -10.02
C ILE A 329 -0.01 -12.43 -9.14
N GLN A 330 -0.48 -13.52 -9.74
CA GLN A 330 -0.82 -14.74 -9.02
C GLN A 330 0.37 -15.28 -8.21
N GLU A 331 1.55 -15.37 -8.81
CA GLU A 331 2.78 -15.86 -8.15
C GLU A 331 3.26 -14.88 -7.05
N MET A 332 3.16 -13.55 -7.30
CA MET A 332 3.58 -12.53 -6.32
C MET A 332 2.59 -12.38 -5.15
N THR A 333 1.39 -12.93 -5.27
CA THR A 333 0.35 -12.89 -4.22
C THR A 333 -0.03 -14.28 -3.72
N ASP A 334 0.76 -15.30 -4.02
CA ASP A 334 0.58 -16.63 -3.44
C ASP A 334 0.91 -16.62 -1.93
N SER A 335 0.52 -17.70 -1.25
CA SER A 335 0.67 -17.79 0.20
C SER A 335 2.13 -17.78 0.65
N LEU A 336 3.03 -18.41 -0.13
CA LEU A 336 4.46 -18.43 0.20
C LEU A 336 5.08 -17.04 0.06
N ALA A 337 4.80 -16.35 -1.05
CA ALA A 337 5.29 -15.00 -1.29
C ALA A 337 4.80 -14.03 -0.21
N GLN A 338 3.51 -14.09 0.16
CA GLN A 338 2.95 -13.22 1.20
C GLN A 338 3.52 -13.53 2.60
N GLN A 339 3.73 -14.80 2.95
CA GLN A 339 4.37 -15.17 4.22
C GLN A 339 5.80 -14.62 4.29
N GLN A 340 6.58 -14.77 3.22
CA GLN A 340 7.95 -14.25 3.18
C GLN A 340 8.01 -12.72 3.29
N PHE A 341 7.06 -12.01 2.68
CA PHE A 341 6.95 -10.56 2.84
C PHE A 341 6.60 -10.16 4.27
N TYR A 342 5.69 -10.90 4.92
CA TYR A 342 5.31 -10.64 6.30
C TYR A 342 6.46 -10.89 7.27
N ASP A 343 7.18 -12.00 7.12
CA ASP A 343 8.31 -12.37 7.97
C ASP A 343 9.40 -11.26 7.97
N GLU A 344 9.58 -10.57 6.86
CA GLU A 344 10.62 -9.53 6.73
C GLU A 344 10.14 -8.11 7.04
N SER A 345 8.90 -7.78 6.70
CA SER A 345 8.43 -6.40 6.76
C SER A 345 7.36 -6.15 7.82
N GLY A 346 6.80 -7.20 8.43
CA GLY A 346 5.67 -7.09 9.36
C GLY A 346 4.37 -6.57 8.73
N VAL A 347 4.33 -6.37 7.39
CA VAL A 347 3.15 -5.90 6.68
C VAL A 347 2.20 -7.05 6.44
N LEU A 348 0.98 -6.96 6.96
CA LEU A 348 0.02 -8.06 7.04
C LEU A 348 -0.35 -8.63 5.65
N PRO A 349 -0.40 -9.97 5.52
CA PRO A 349 -0.80 -10.65 4.29
C PRO A 349 -2.31 -10.53 4.04
N SER A 350 -2.74 -10.58 2.78
CA SER A 350 -4.16 -10.53 2.41
C SER A 350 -4.89 -11.88 2.52
N ARG A 351 -4.16 -12.99 2.65
CA ARG A 351 -4.72 -14.34 2.68
C ARG A 351 -5.04 -14.79 4.10
N ALA A 352 -6.30 -15.19 4.32
CA ALA A 352 -6.81 -15.62 5.62
C ALA A 352 -6.10 -16.88 6.15
N SER A 353 -5.69 -17.80 5.26
CA SER A 353 -4.99 -19.04 5.63
C SER A 353 -3.61 -18.82 6.29
N LEU A 354 -3.03 -17.62 6.17
CA LEU A 354 -1.75 -17.31 6.79
C LEU A 354 -1.85 -16.87 8.25
N TYR A 355 -3.08 -16.69 8.77
CA TYR A 355 -3.34 -16.23 10.13
C TYR A 355 -3.55 -17.39 11.09
N GLY A 356 -2.88 -17.32 12.23
CA GLY A 356 -2.95 -18.37 13.23
C GLY A 356 -1.82 -19.41 13.10
N LEU A 357 -1.71 -20.26 14.10
CA LEU A 357 -0.67 -21.29 14.17
C LEU A 357 -0.97 -22.46 13.21
N GLY A 358 0.08 -23.01 12.63
CA GLY A 358 0.01 -24.27 11.87
C GLY A 358 -0.28 -24.13 10.39
N ASN A 359 -0.11 -22.93 9.78
CA ASN A 359 -0.15 -22.85 8.34
C ASN A 359 1.08 -23.54 7.70
N ALA A 360 0.88 -24.11 6.51
CA ALA A 360 1.90 -24.94 5.83
C ALA A 360 3.16 -24.15 5.38
N TYR A 361 3.11 -22.83 5.43
CA TYR A 361 4.19 -21.94 4.96
C TYR A 361 5.03 -21.36 6.11
N GLN A 362 4.68 -21.68 7.37
CA GLN A 362 5.43 -21.25 8.54
C GLN A 362 6.69 -22.09 8.72
N SER A 363 7.81 -21.45 8.96
CA SER A 363 9.04 -22.01 9.49
C SER A 363 9.13 -21.77 11.00
N ASP A 364 10.12 -22.37 11.66
CA ASP A 364 10.37 -22.12 13.10
C ASP A 364 10.70 -20.65 13.41
N GLN A 365 11.04 -19.85 12.39
CA GLN A 365 11.39 -18.44 12.51
C GLN A 365 10.28 -17.52 11.98
N SER A 366 9.18 -18.05 11.44
CA SER A 366 8.11 -17.27 10.87
C SER A 366 7.33 -16.51 11.94
N ILE A 367 7.04 -15.25 11.66
CA ILE A 367 6.09 -14.46 12.45
C ILE A 367 4.68 -14.92 12.11
N VAL A 368 3.84 -15.09 13.11
CA VAL A 368 2.43 -15.49 12.92
C VAL A 368 1.53 -14.28 13.07
N PRO A 369 0.81 -13.88 12.01
CA PRO A 369 -0.17 -12.80 12.15
C PRO A 369 -1.31 -13.24 13.08
N PRO A 370 -1.78 -12.38 14.00
CA PRO A 370 -2.86 -12.72 14.92
C PRO A 370 -4.16 -13.05 14.18
N SER A 371 -4.79 -14.19 14.54
CA SER A 371 -6.03 -14.67 13.90
C SER A 371 -7.22 -13.72 14.05
N TRP A 372 -7.25 -12.87 15.06
CA TRP A 372 -8.33 -11.89 15.25
C TRP A 372 -8.44 -10.86 14.11
N TRP A 373 -7.38 -10.66 13.33
CA TRP A 373 -7.45 -9.84 12.11
C TRP A 373 -8.45 -10.40 11.10
N VAL A 374 -8.50 -11.73 10.94
CA VAL A 374 -9.45 -12.38 10.03
C VAL A 374 -10.88 -12.08 10.44
N THR A 375 -11.18 -12.15 11.75
CA THR A 375 -12.51 -11.81 12.28
C THR A 375 -12.86 -10.36 11.96
N ILE A 376 -11.98 -9.41 12.27
CA ILE A 376 -12.21 -7.98 11.97
C ILE A 376 -12.46 -7.77 10.48
N MET A 377 -11.61 -8.36 9.62
CA MET A 377 -11.72 -8.17 8.18
C MET A 377 -12.93 -8.86 7.54
N ASN A 378 -13.48 -9.88 8.18
CA ASN A 378 -14.71 -10.55 7.75
C ASN A 378 -15.97 -9.81 8.22
N ASP A 379 -15.94 -9.23 9.43
CA ASP A 379 -17.09 -8.56 10.05
C ASP A 379 -17.28 -7.12 9.55
N MET A 380 -16.27 -6.55 8.88
CA MET A 380 -16.36 -5.19 8.36
C MET A 380 -17.41 -5.07 7.24
N THR A 381 -18.43 -4.27 7.48
CA THR A 381 -19.44 -3.91 6.48
C THR A 381 -18.92 -2.76 5.60
N TYR A 382 -18.24 -3.10 4.52
CA TYR A 382 -17.51 -2.17 3.67
C TYR A 382 -18.33 -1.35 2.69
N VAL A 383 -19.58 -1.74 2.46
CA VAL A 383 -20.38 -1.24 1.34
C VAL A 383 -20.48 0.29 1.34
N GLU A 384 -20.53 0.90 2.52
CA GLU A 384 -20.68 2.36 2.63
C GLU A 384 -19.36 3.12 2.60
N SER A 385 -18.27 2.60 3.19
CA SER A 385 -16.98 3.30 3.20
C SER A 385 -16.28 3.31 1.85
N ALA A 386 -16.38 2.21 1.08
CA ALA A 386 -15.86 2.16 -0.28
C ALA A 386 -16.67 3.03 -1.26
N ALA A 387 -17.96 3.28 -0.99
CA ALA A 387 -18.81 4.12 -1.83
C ALA A 387 -18.35 5.60 -1.88
N SER A 388 -17.67 6.08 -0.83
CA SER A 388 -17.12 7.45 -0.80
C SER A 388 -15.85 7.63 -1.64
N ILE A 389 -15.23 6.53 -2.11
CA ILE A 389 -14.06 6.54 -2.96
C ILE A 389 -14.50 6.66 -4.42
N ASP A 390 -14.55 7.87 -4.92
CA ASP A 390 -14.87 8.23 -6.30
C ASP A 390 -13.61 8.65 -7.09
N THR A 391 -13.78 9.09 -8.32
CA THR A 391 -12.68 9.55 -9.20
C THR A 391 -11.88 10.72 -8.63
N ASN A 392 -12.47 11.51 -7.74
CA ASN A 392 -11.85 12.68 -7.12
C ASN A 392 -11.16 12.35 -5.79
N TRP A 393 -11.32 11.12 -5.27
CA TRP A 393 -10.69 10.69 -4.02
C TRP A 393 -9.19 11.00 -3.96
N PRO A 394 -8.37 10.63 -4.97
CA PRO A 394 -6.94 10.88 -4.89
C PRO A 394 -6.57 12.36 -4.90
N ILE A 395 -7.41 13.20 -5.52
CA ILE A 395 -7.23 14.66 -5.53
C ILE A 395 -7.53 15.20 -4.13
N ARG A 396 -8.70 14.85 -3.56
CA ARG A 396 -9.07 15.25 -2.19
C ARG A 396 -8.05 14.79 -1.16
N TRP A 397 -7.57 13.54 -1.27
CA TRP A 397 -6.53 13.02 -0.38
C TRP A 397 -5.27 13.88 -0.42
N ARG A 398 -4.75 14.22 -1.60
CA ARG A 398 -3.56 15.08 -1.75
C ARG A 398 -3.79 16.49 -1.21
N GLU A 399 -4.96 17.07 -1.47
CA GLU A 399 -5.32 18.38 -0.95
C GLU A 399 -5.36 18.39 0.58
N TRP A 400 -5.96 17.37 1.19
CA TRP A 400 -5.99 17.22 2.64
C TRP A 400 -4.60 16.98 3.21
N GLN A 401 -3.81 16.11 2.57
CA GLN A 401 -2.41 15.85 2.94
C GLN A 401 -1.61 17.16 2.91
N SER A 402 -1.69 17.92 1.82
CA SER A 402 -1.01 19.20 1.67
C SER A 402 -1.47 20.22 2.71
N GLN A 403 -2.76 20.30 3.02
CA GLN A 403 -3.27 21.18 4.06
C GLN A 403 -2.81 20.76 5.46
N TRP A 404 -2.70 19.45 5.70
CA TRP A 404 -2.17 18.92 6.95
C TRP A 404 -0.65 19.11 7.08
N GLU A 405 0.07 19.21 5.97
CA GLU A 405 1.50 19.49 5.93
C GLU A 405 1.87 20.96 6.18
N VAL A 406 0.92 21.89 6.15
CA VAL A 406 1.21 23.32 6.38
C VAL A 406 1.61 23.54 7.84
N HIS A 407 2.81 24.13 8.02
CA HIS A 407 3.40 24.38 9.34
C HIS A 407 3.52 25.87 9.67
N ILE A 408 3.18 26.24 10.91
CA ILE A 408 3.72 27.42 11.55
C ILE A 408 4.57 26.93 12.73
N ASP A 409 5.87 27.26 12.71
CA ASP A 409 6.83 26.92 13.76
C ASP A 409 6.93 25.40 14.09
N GLY A 410 6.72 24.55 13.08
CA GLY A 410 6.75 23.10 13.25
C GLY A 410 5.66 22.52 14.13
N ALA A 411 4.58 23.26 14.38
CA ALA A 411 3.44 22.82 15.14
C ALA A 411 2.26 22.44 14.26
N PRO A 412 1.48 21.39 14.58
CA PRO A 412 0.26 21.04 13.88
C PRO A 412 -0.75 22.19 13.86
N GLN A 413 -1.38 22.40 12.71
CA GLN A 413 -2.34 23.49 12.46
C GLN A 413 -3.78 22.99 12.48
N PHE A 414 -4.22 22.45 13.60
CA PHE A 414 -5.56 21.89 13.70
C PHE A 414 -6.67 22.89 13.35
N PHE A 415 -6.54 24.17 13.77
CA PHE A 415 -7.53 25.19 13.43
C PHE A 415 -7.58 25.48 11.92
N ALA A 416 -6.42 25.67 11.30
CA ALA A 416 -6.36 25.93 9.87
C ALA A 416 -6.88 24.75 9.05
N PHE A 417 -6.55 23.53 9.47
CA PHE A 417 -7.07 22.32 8.87
C PHE A 417 -8.59 22.16 9.09
N GLY A 418 -9.08 22.43 10.32
CA GLY A 418 -10.49 22.43 10.64
C GLY A 418 -11.30 23.44 9.82
N ASP A 419 -10.78 24.66 9.65
CA ASP A 419 -11.39 25.70 8.81
C ASP A 419 -11.43 25.30 7.33
N TYR A 420 -10.37 24.67 6.83
CA TYR A 420 -10.34 24.13 5.47
C TYR A 420 -11.41 23.06 5.25
N ILE A 421 -11.47 22.08 6.17
CA ILE A 421 -12.47 21.02 6.12
C ILE A 421 -13.89 21.56 6.17
N ALA A 422 -14.17 22.52 7.05
CA ALA A 422 -15.50 23.10 7.20
C ALA A 422 -15.98 23.84 5.92
N LYS A 423 -15.04 24.33 5.10
CA LYS A 423 -15.32 25.01 3.83
C LYS A 423 -15.35 24.07 2.62
N SER A 424 -14.78 22.87 2.74
CA SER A 424 -14.74 21.84 1.69
C SER A 424 -16.07 21.05 1.70
N LYS A 425 -17.13 21.67 1.15
CA LYS A 425 -18.47 21.05 1.06
C LYS A 425 -18.70 20.40 -0.30
#